data_eb9b7a9e5042030ce55916936f38bc2b
#
_entry.id   eb9b7a9e5042030ce55916936f38bc2b
#
_cell.length_a   1.000
_cell.length_b   1.000
_cell.length_c   1.000
_cell.angle_alpha   90.00
_cell.angle_beta   90.00
_cell.angle_gamma   90.00
#
_symmetry.space_group_name_H-M   'P 1'
#
loop_
_entity.id
_entity.type
_entity.pdbx_description
1 polymer ?
#
loop_
_entity_poly.entity_id
_entity_poly.type
_entity_poly.pdbx_seq_one_letter_code
_entity_poly.pdbx_strand_id
1 'polypeptide(L)'
;MEEKLLKKILAFALALIAIFALAVAPTASADKDFSLTLKYGYANSATDPSSVALSAMCDRITERTNGALKMEFYPNNELGGMQDVMEMMQQGGNVMTTVSADFLADYAPDHAALNGAYLYDSWEDMQIVANSDWYAGIKEQLDANHVHVLYFGGNGGHRHMISKFPINSPADLVGKNARVSGGLMFVEMYKALGASPITLPWAELYQGLQQGIVEVAEAPLYTIDAASLQEVANYVTLTSHIICADTYIMNTEVFNSIPKEYQDILLEELYETVTARNTVVDGDEEAAMEKMKAEGVTFIELTDEQRAEFAEACKSMYSNISTLSPGIYDTIRGIIEAGK
;
A
#
# COMPACT_ATOMS: atom_id res chain seq x y z
N MET A 1 29.47 29.78 48.00
CA MET A 1 29.09 29.70 46.57
C MET A 1 28.44 28.33 46.24
N GLU A 2 28.94 27.28 46.83
CA GLU A 2 28.40 25.88 46.61
C GLU A 2 26.99 25.65 47.16
N GLU A 3 26.65 26.22 48.33
CA GLU A 3 25.32 26.02 48.93
C GLU A 3 24.17 26.67 48.13
N LYS A 4 24.45 27.79 47.43
CA LYS A 4 23.46 28.41 46.51
C LYS A 4 23.29 27.62 45.19
N LEU A 5 24.34 26.94 44.74
CA LEU A 5 24.28 26.09 43.55
C LEU A 5 23.51 24.80 43.83
N LEU A 6 23.75 24.20 45.02
CA LEU A 6 23.04 23.00 45.45
C LEU A 6 21.54 23.24 45.62
N LYS A 7 21.13 24.38 46.18
CA LYS A 7 19.69 24.75 46.29
C LYS A 7 19.03 25.01 44.93
N LYS A 8 19.78 25.53 43.94
CA LYS A 8 19.26 25.69 42.56
C LYS A 8 19.11 24.36 41.84
N ILE A 9 20.04 23.42 42.02
CA ILE A 9 19.97 22.08 41.44
C ILE A 9 18.79 21.28 42.05
N LEU A 10 18.59 21.39 43.39
CA LEU A 10 17.47 20.74 44.06
C LEU A 10 16.12 21.34 43.65
N ALA A 11 16.04 22.66 43.43
CA ALA A 11 14.84 23.32 42.93
C ALA A 11 14.52 22.95 41.49
N PHE A 12 15.55 22.76 40.66
CA PHE A 12 15.38 22.31 39.26
C PHE A 12 14.97 20.83 39.18
N ALA A 13 15.52 19.98 40.04
CA ALA A 13 15.12 18.55 40.12
C ALA A 13 13.68 18.39 40.63
N LEU A 14 13.24 19.20 41.62
CA LEU A 14 11.84 19.19 42.08
C LEU A 14 10.87 19.76 41.06
N ALA A 15 11.27 20.72 40.23
CA ALA A 15 10.44 21.21 39.11
C ALA A 15 10.31 20.20 37.99
N LEU A 16 11.33 19.40 37.68
CA LEU A 16 11.27 18.29 36.71
C LEU A 16 10.38 17.16 37.20
N ILE A 17 10.38 16.83 38.48
CA ILE A 17 9.48 15.81 39.07
C ILE A 17 8.02 16.27 39.06
N ALA A 18 7.77 17.59 39.26
CA ALA A 18 6.40 18.12 39.19
C ALA A 18 5.84 18.17 37.75
N ILE A 19 6.70 18.32 36.72
CA ILE A 19 6.29 18.29 35.31
C ILE A 19 5.97 16.84 34.87
N PHE A 20 6.67 15.85 35.42
CA PHE A 20 6.36 14.44 35.15
C PHE A 20 5.10 13.91 35.85
N ALA A 21 4.67 14.57 36.95
CA ALA A 21 3.47 14.20 37.72
C ALA A 21 2.18 14.82 37.15
N LEU A 22 2.25 15.78 36.19
CA LEU A 22 1.06 16.39 35.57
C LEU A 22 0.71 15.81 34.18
N ALA A 23 1.43 14.82 33.68
CA ALA A 23 1.17 14.19 32.40
C ALA A 23 0.41 12.85 32.50
N VAL A 24 -0.12 12.49 33.67
CA VAL A 24 -1.15 11.46 33.78
C VAL A 24 -2.50 12.18 33.79
N ALA A 25 -2.92 12.66 32.62
CA ALA A 25 -4.34 12.88 32.41
C ALA A 25 -5.03 11.54 32.66
N PRO A 26 -6.19 11.49 33.35
CA PRO A 26 -6.95 10.25 33.42
C PRO A 26 -7.27 9.87 31.98
N THR A 27 -6.66 8.78 31.51
CA THR A 27 -7.13 8.10 30.29
C THR A 27 -8.62 7.90 30.50
N ALA A 28 -9.43 8.44 29.59
CA ALA A 28 -10.85 8.14 29.59
C ALA A 28 -10.97 6.61 29.71
N SER A 29 -11.68 6.15 30.74
CA SER A 29 -11.85 4.71 30.98
C SER A 29 -12.45 4.12 29.72
N ALA A 30 -11.69 3.27 29.01
CA ALA A 30 -12.22 2.50 27.92
C ALA A 30 -13.54 1.88 28.35
N ASP A 31 -14.52 1.87 27.44
CA ASP A 31 -15.80 1.22 27.73
C ASP A 31 -15.52 -0.26 28.04
N LYS A 32 -15.66 -0.63 29.33
CA LYS A 32 -15.25 -1.95 29.81
C LYS A 32 -16.03 -3.11 29.18
N ASP A 33 -17.12 -2.77 28.48
CA ASP A 33 -17.99 -3.72 27.79
C ASP A 33 -17.70 -3.80 26.26
N PHE A 34 -16.78 -2.97 25.72
CA PHE A 34 -16.46 -3.04 24.30
C PHE A 34 -15.65 -4.30 24.00
N SER A 35 -16.08 -5.05 22.99
CA SER A 35 -15.35 -6.18 22.42
C SER A 35 -15.66 -6.29 20.93
N LEU A 36 -14.62 -6.26 20.11
CA LEU A 36 -14.72 -6.42 18.65
C LEU A 36 -13.61 -7.35 18.16
N THR A 37 -13.98 -8.32 17.32
CA THR A 37 -13.00 -9.04 16.51
C THR A 37 -13.00 -8.42 15.11
N LEU A 38 -11.87 -7.83 14.71
CA LEU A 38 -11.62 -7.25 13.39
C LEU A 38 -10.74 -8.20 12.60
N LYS A 39 -11.22 -8.68 11.46
CA LYS A 39 -10.46 -9.52 10.54
C LYS A 39 -9.70 -8.66 9.55
N TYR A 40 -8.44 -8.98 9.31
CA TYR A 40 -7.62 -8.31 8.31
C TYR A 40 -7.31 -9.26 7.16
N GLY A 41 -7.98 -9.06 6.02
CA GLY A 41 -7.74 -9.80 4.79
C GLY A 41 -6.60 -9.20 3.98
N TYR A 42 -5.64 -10.02 3.56
CA TYR A 42 -4.48 -9.59 2.77
C TYR A 42 -4.20 -10.56 1.62
N ALA A 43 -3.80 -10.02 0.45
CA ALA A 43 -3.67 -10.84 -0.75
C ALA A 43 -2.36 -11.64 -0.80
N ASN A 44 -1.26 -11.09 -0.27
CA ASN A 44 0.07 -11.70 -0.40
C ASN A 44 0.22 -12.94 0.49
N SER A 45 1.22 -13.77 0.17
CA SER A 45 1.54 -14.97 0.93
C SER A 45 1.95 -14.64 2.36
N ALA A 46 1.80 -15.60 3.30
CA ALA A 46 2.19 -15.42 4.69
C ALA A 46 3.70 -15.15 4.88
N THR A 47 4.52 -15.52 3.91
CA THR A 47 5.99 -15.32 3.92
C THR A 47 6.43 -14.00 3.30
N ASP A 48 5.52 -13.26 2.68
CA ASP A 48 5.80 -11.90 2.18
C ASP A 48 6.21 -10.99 3.36
N PRO A 49 7.29 -10.20 3.23
CA PRO A 49 7.75 -9.33 4.32
C PRO A 49 6.68 -8.38 4.87
N SER A 50 5.78 -7.88 4.01
CA SER A 50 4.67 -7.05 4.46
C SER A 50 3.64 -7.85 5.26
N SER A 51 3.33 -9.09 4.84
CA SER A 51 2.43 -9.98 5.59
C SER A 51 2.97 -10.28 6.99
N VAL A 52 4.27 -10.54 7.11
CA VAL A 52 4.93 -10.77 8.41
C VAL A 52 4.80 -9.54 9.33
N ALA A 53 5.07 -8.34 8.80
CA ALA A 53 4.96 -7.10 9.56
C ALA A 53 3.51 -6.80 10.00
N LEU A 54 2.54 -6.99 9.10
CA LEU A 54 1.12 -6.76 9.37
C LEU A 54 0.53 -7.78 10.35
N SER A 55 0.95 -9.05 10.27
CA SER A 55 0.58 -10.06 11.28
C SER A 55 1.07 -9.67 12.67
N ALA A 56 2.33 -9.26 12.79
CA ALA A 56 2.88 -8.80 14.08
C ALA A 56 2.18 -7.53 14.59
N MET A 57 1.76 -6.63 13.71
CA MET A 57 0.93 -5.46 14.07
C MET A 57 -0.42 -5.90 14.68
N CYS A 58 -1.09 -6.87 14.07
CA CYS A 58 -2.35 -7.41 14.59
C CYS A 58 -2.21 -7.96 16.01
N ASP A 59 -1.12 -8.68 16.29
CA ASP A 59 -0.80 -9.18 17.62
C ASP A 59 -0.60 -8.03 18.63
N ARG A 60 0.16 -6.99 18.26
CA ARG A 60 0.40 -5.83 19.12
C ARG A 60 -0.87 -5.04 19.42
N ILE A 61 -1.75 -4.81 18.43
CA ILE A 61 -3.04 -4.15 18.65
C ILE A 61 -3.89 -4.97 19.63
N THR A 62 -3.95 -6.28 19.46
CA THR A 62 -4.70 -7.18 20.36
C THR A 62 -4.15 -7.11 21.78
N GLU A 63 -2.82 -7.13 21.96
CA GLU A 63 -2.15 -7.01 23.25
C GLU A 63 -2.39 -5.66 23.91
N ARG A 64 -2.15 -4.55 23.17
CA ARG A 64 -2.31 -3.18 23.69
C ARG A 64 -3.73 -2.84 24.11
N THR A 65 -4.73 -3.48 23.50
CA THR A 65 -6.14 -3.32 23.84
C THR A 65 -6.64 -4.37 24.84
N ASN A 66 -5.75 -5.20 25.42
CA ASN A 66 -6.10 -6.31 26.29
C ASN A 66 -7.18 -7.23 25.70
N GLY A 67 -7.20 -7.41 24.37
CA GLY A 67 -8.17 -8.22 23.65
C GLY A 67 -9.53 -7.56 23.41
N ALA A 68 -9.75 -6.30 23.84
CA ALA A 68 -10.99 -5.58 23.57
C ALA A 68 -11.17 -5.31 22.06
N LEU A 69 -10.08 -4.97 21.34
CA LEU A 69 -10.01 -5.00 19.89
C LEU A 69 -9.10 -6.17 19.48
N LYS A 70 -9.70 -7.33 19.23
CA LYS A 70 -8.97 -8.50 18.75
C LYS A 70 -8.77 -8.41 17.26
N MET A 71 -7.51 -8.51 16.80
CA MET A 71 -7.17 -8.55 15.40
C MET A 71 -6.88 -9.98 14.94
N GLU A 72 -7.41 -10.38 13.78
CA GLU A 72 -7.13 -11.68 13.16
C GLU A 72 -6.63 -11.46 11.75
N PHE A 73 -5.38 -11.87 11.45
CA PHE A 73 -4.77 -11.68 10.15
C PHE A 73 -4.96 -12.89 9.24
N TYR A 74 -5.41 -12.65 8.00
CA TYR A 74 -5.72 -13.67 6.99
C TYR A 74 -4.96 -13.36 5.68
N PRO A 75 -3.74 -13.87 5.50
CA PRO A 75 -2.95 -13.71 4.29
C PRO A 75 -3.50 -14.58 3.14
N ASN A 76 -2.86 -14.49 1.97
CA ASN A 76 -3.05 -15.40 0.85
C ASN A 76 -4.52 -15.54 0.37
N ASN A 77 -5.29 -14.45 0.47
CA ASN A 77 -6.73 -14.41 0.13
C ASN A 77 -7.61 -15.42 0.91
N GLU A 78 -7.24 -15.76 2.15
CA GLU A 78 -8.00 -16.73 2.98
C GLU A 78 -9.42 -16.26 3.31
N LEU A 79 -9.69 -14.95 3.30
CA LEU A 79 -11.04 -14.38 3.43
C LEU A 79 -11.79 -14.23 2.09
N GLY A 80 -11.18 -14.61 0.99
CA GLY A 80 -11.63 -14.35 -0.38
C GLY A 80 -10.69 -13.41 -1.10
N GLY A 81 -10.93 -13.18 -2.39
CA GLY A 81 -10.21 -12.19 -3.17
C GLY A 81 -10.47 -10.77 -2.67
N MET A 82 -9.71 -9.82 -3.17
CA MET A 82 -9.81 -8.41 -2.76
C MET A 82 -11.24 -7.87 -2.91
N GLN A 83 -11.92 -8.21 -4.01
CA GLN A 83 -13.32 -7.83 -4.26
C GLN A 83 -14.26 -8.40 -3.19
N ASP A 84 -14.09 -9.68 -2.82
CA ASP A 84 -14.94 -10.34 -1.83
C ASP A 84 -14.81 -9.66 -0.45
N VAL A 85 -13.58 -9.30 -0.06
CA VAL A 85 -13.33 -8.60 1.23
C VAL A 85 -13.91 -7.19 1.21
N MET A 86 -13.81 -6.48 0.07
CA MET A 86 -14.44 -5.17 -0.09
C MET A 86 -15.97 -5.26 0.01
N GLU A 87 -16.58 -6.28 -0.58
CA GLU A 87 -18.04 -6.50 -0.44
C GLU A 87 -18.44 -6.81 1.00
N MET A 88 -17.69 -7.65 1.72
CA MET A 88 -17.91 -7.89 3.15
C MET A 88 -17.82 -6.59 3.96
N MET A 89 -16.84 -5.75 3.67
CA MET A 89 -16.66 -4.44 4.31
C MET A 89 -17.86 -3.53 4.02
N GLN A 90 -18.30 -3.43 2.76
CA GLN A 90 -19.46 -2.63 2.37
C GLN A 90 -20.76 -3.05 3.06
N GLN A 91 -20.91 -4.33 3.35
CA GLN A 91 -22.05 -4.88 4.11
C GLN A 91 -21.95 -4.63 5.61
N GLY A 92 -20.97 -3.86 6.09
CA GLY A 92 -20.76 -3.57 7.52
C GLY A 92 -20.07 -4.71 8.27
N GLY A 93 -19.37 -5.60 7.57
CA GLY A 93 -18.57 -6.64 8.20
C GLY A 93 -17.39 -6.07 8.98
N ASN A 94 -17.04 -6.73 10.07
CA ASN A 94 -15.87 -6.40 10.89
C ASN A 94 -14.59 -6.85 10.20
N VAL A 95 -14.31 -6.23 9.06
CA VAL A 95 -13.13 -6.53 8.23
C VAL A 95 -12.39 -5.24 7.87
N MET A 96 -11.08 -5.35 7.78
CA MET A 96 -10.22 -4.38 7.13
C MET A 96 -9.40 -5.08 6.05
N THR A 97 -8.91 -4.32 5.11
CA THR A 97 -8.05 -4.82 4.04
C THR A 97 -7.11 -3.74 3.54
N THR A 98 -6.14 -4.16 2.75
CA THR A 98 -5.25 -3.29 1.97
C THR A 98 -5.57 -3.46 0.51
N VAL A 99 -5.78 -2.37 -0.17
CA VAL A 99 -6.08 -2.33 -1.61
C VAL A 99 -5.16 -1.32 -2.31
N SER A 100 -4.88 -1.55 -3.59
CA SER A 100 -4.30 -0.47 -4.40
C SER A 100 -5.36 0.62 -4.64
N ALA A 101 -4.90 1.86 -4.80
CA ALA A 101 -5.78 3.03 -4.84
C ALA A 101 -6.90 2.94 -5.89
N ASP A 102 -6.65 2.28 -7.01
CA ASP A 102 -7.59 2.16 -8.12
C ASP A 102 -8.77 1.20 -7.87
N PHE A 103 -8.71 0.37 -6.83
CA PHE A 103 -9.88 -0.41 -6.38
C PHE A 103 -10.98 0.46 -5.74
N LEU A 104 -10.66 1.69 -5.38
CA LEU A 104 -11.63 2.64 -4.78
C LEU A 104 -12.31 3.55 -5.80
N ALA A 105 -12.13 3.29 -7.12
CA ALA A 105 -12.69 4.10 -8.20
C ALA A 105 -14.22 4.26 -8.15
N ASP A 106 -14.94 3.22 -7.72
CA ASP A 106 -16.40 3.25 -7.63
C ASP A 106 -16.92 4.12 -6.47
N TYR A 107 -16.06 4.40 -5.48
CA TYR A 107 -16.40 5.17 -4.27
C TYR A 107 -15.90 6.61 -4.34
N ALA A 108 -14.72 6.82 -4.91
CA ALA A 108 -14.10 8.12 -5.19
C ALA A 108 -13.27 8.00 -6.47
N PRO A 109 -13.82 8.34 -7.65
CA PRO A 109 -13.16 8.08 -8.94
C PRO A 109 -11.73 8.58 -9.03
N ASP A 110 -11.46 9.80 -8.56
CA ASP A 110 -10.12 10.39 -8.64
C ASP A 110 -9.09 9.72 -7.73
N HIS A 111 -9.52 8.94 -6.71
CA HIS A 111 -8.62 8.14 -5.91
C HIS A 111 -7.86 7.11 -6.75
N ALA A 112 -8.50 6.60 -7.82
CA ALA A 112 -7.87 5.64 -8.71
C ALA A 112 -6.60 6.19 -9.37
N ALA A 113 -6.56 7.48 -9.69
CA ALA A 113 -5.42 8.11 -10.33
C ALA A 113 -4.12 8.01 -9.51
N LEU A 114 -4.24 7.86 -8.17
CA LEU A 114 -3.10 7.71 -7.27
C LEU A 114 -2.26 6.44 -7.51
N ASN A 115 -2.81 5.46 -8.22
CA ASN A 115 -2.08 4.25 -8.65
C ASN A 115 -1.61 4.33 -10.10
N GLY A 116 -1.48 5.52 -10.64
CA GLY A 116 -1.06 5.73 -12.02
C GLY A 116 0.43 5.51 -12.24
N ALA A 117 0.77 4.93 -13.40
CA ALA A 117 2.16 4.69 -13.76
C ALA A 117 2.92 6.01 -13.94
N TYR A 118 4.15 6.07 -13.41
CA TYR A 118 5.07 7.21 -13.46
C TYR A 118 4.47 8.52 -12.88
N LEU A 119 3.56 8.38 -11.90
CA LEU A 119 2.94 9.53 -11.22
C LEU A 119 3.88 10.16 -10.19
N TYR A 120 4.61 9.33 -9.46
CA TYR A 120 5.52 9.72 -8.38
C TYR A 120 6.96 9.44 -8.76
N ASP A 121 7.86 10.33 -8.35
CA ASP A 121 9.31 10.13 -8.48
C ASP A 121 9.88 9.44 -7.22
N SER A 122 9.19 9.59 -6.07
CA SER A 122 9.57 9.00 -4.79
C SER A 122 8.33 8.74 -3.91
N TRP A 123 8.50 8.00 -2.82
CA TRP A 123 7.43 7.80 -1.84
C TRP A 123 7.10 9.07 -1.05
N GLU A 124 8.06 10.00 -0.92
CA GLU A 124 7.85 11.32 -0.32
C GLU A 124 6.84 12.14 -1.15
N ASP A 125 6.90 12.05 -2.47
CA ASP A 125 5.90 12.68 -3.35
C ASP A 125 4.49 12.19 -3.02
N MET A 126 4.34 10.91 -2.75
CA MET A 126 3.07 10.32 -2.33
C MET A 126 2.61 10.87 -0.97
N GLN A 127 3.53 11.07 -0.02
CA GLN A 127 3.20 11.66 1.27
C GLN A 127 2.76 13.12 1.15
N ILE A 128 3.32 13.89 0.21
CA ILE A 128 2.85 15.25 -0.09
C ILE A 128 1.37 15.19 -0.52
N VAL A 129 1.00 14.29 -1.43
CA VAL A 129 -0.39 14.12 -1.87
C VAL A 129 -1.28 13.66 -0.72
N ALA A 130 -0.86 12.65 0.05
CA ALA A 130 -1.63 12.09 1.17
C ALA A 130 -1.96 13.13 2.26
N ASN A 131 -1.14 14.17 2.41
CA ASN A 131 -1.33 15.25 3.37
C ASN A 131 -1.96 16.52 2.78
N SER A 132 -2.40 16.49 1.53
CA SER A 132 -3.01 17.64 0.85
C SER A 132 -4.49 17.83 1.17
N ASP A 133 -4.98 19.06 1.03
CA ASP A 133 -6.43 19.36 1.14
C ASP A 133 -7.23 18.63 0.05
N TRP A 134 -6.64 18.42 -1.12
CA TRP A 134 -7.27 17.64 -2.18
C TRP A 134 -7.56 16.20 -1.72
N TYR A 135 -6.57 15.54 -1.10
CA TYR A 135 -6.76 14.18 -0.61
C TYR A 135 -7.71 14.10 0.60
N ALA A 136 -7.75 15.16 1.43
CA ALA A 136 -8.76 15.26 2.49
C ALA A 136 -10.19 15.21 1.90
N GLY A 137 -10.45 15.94 0.81
CA GLY A 137 -11.72 15.87 0.09
C GLY A 137 -12.03 14.51 -0.54
N ILE A 138 -11.01 13.76 -0.98
CA ILE A 138 -11.16 12.37 -1.44
C ILE A 138 -11.56 11.45 -0.27
N LYS A 139 -10.94 11.60 0.90
CA LYS A 139 -11.31 10.80 2.08
C LYS A 139 -12.77 11.06 2.51
N GLU A 140 -13.24 12.30 2.45
CA GLU A 140 -14.64 12.62 2.73
C GLU A 140 -15.61 11.92 1.76
N GLN A 141 -15.24 11.81 0.47
CA GLN A 141 -16.04 11.06 -0.51
C GLN A 141 -16.07 9.57 -0.19
N LEU A 142 -14.93 9.00 0.18
CA LEU A 142 -14.81 7.59 0.58
C LEU A 142 -15.64 7.30 1.84
N ASP A 143 -15.52 8.13 2.88
CA ASP A 143 -16.31 8.01 4.11
C ASP A 143 -17.83 8.09 3.86
N ALA A 144 -18.26 8.98 2.95
CA ALA A 144 -19.66 9.09 2.54
C ALA A 144 -20.18 7.83 1.80
N ASN A 145 -19.28 7.00 1.29
CA ASN A 145 -19.55 5.73 0.64
C ASN A 145 -19.16 4.53 1.52
N HIS A 146 -19.15 4.68 2.84
CA HIS A 146 -18.86 3.66 3.85
C HIS A 146 -17.43 3.08 3.79
N VAL A 147 -16.48 3.78 3.19
CA VAL A 147 -15.07 3.39 3.10
C VAL A 147 -14.22 4.35 3.92
N HIS A 148 -13.79 3.93 5.11
CA HIS A 148 -12.87 4.69 5.93
C HIS A 148 -11.41 4.38 5.59
N VAL A 149 -10.63 5.39 5.24
CA VAL A 149 -9.20 5.27 4.99
C VAL A 149 -8.43 5.42 6.29
N LEU A 150 -7.88 4.31 6.77
CA LEU A 150 -7.00 4.28 7.95
C LEU A 150 -5.63 4.87 7.65
N TYR A 151 -5.08 4.53 6.49
CA TYR A 151 -3.79 5.04 6.01
C TYR A 151 -3.71 4.95 4.48
N PHE A 152 -3.05 5.90 3.87
CA PHE A 152 -2.69 5.88 2.45
C PHE A 152 -1.22 6.28 2.29
N GLY A 153 -0.54 5.57 1.41
CA GLY A 153 0.86 5.82 1.10
C GLY A 153 1.80 5.05 2.01
N GLY A 154 2.97 4.89 1.56
CA GLY A 154 4.03 4.11 2.17
C GLY A 154 4.94 3.64 1.04
N ASN A 155 6.18 3.30 1.35
CA ASN A 155 7.07 2.69 0.39
C ASN A 155 6.81 1.17 0.37
N GLY A 156 5.93 0.72 -0.51
CA GLY A 156 5.69 -0.70 -0.79
C GLY A 156 6.64 -1.28 -1.84
N GLY A 157 7.74 -0.58 -2.16
CA GLY A 157 8.67 -0.95 -3.21
C GLY A 157 8.25 -0.49 -4.60
N HIS A 158 9.19 -0.59 -5.53
CA HIS A 158 8.95 -0.29 -6.93
C HIS A 158 8.41 -1.51 -7.67
N ARG A 159 7.33 -1.32 -8.43
CA ARG A 159 6.80 -2.40 -9.26
C ARG A 159 7.60 -2.52 -10.55
N HIS A 160 7.95 -3.76 -10.88
CA HIS A 160 8.72 -4.16 -12.05
C HIS A 160 7.97 -5.21 -12.85
N MET A 161 8.27 -5.33 -14.14
CA MET A 161 7.65 -6.35 -14.99
C MET A 161 8.42 -7.66 -14.91
N ILE A 162 7.72 -8.75 -14.63
CA ILE A 162 8.21 -10.12 -14.76
C ILE A 162 7.56 -10.77 -15.98
N SER A 163 8.34 -11.48 -16.80
CA SER A 163 7.87 -11.99 -18.09
C SER A 163 8.58 -13.24 -18.56
N LYS A 164 7.99 -13.91 -19.54
CA LYS A 164 8.57 -15.09 -20.21
C LYS A 164 9.52 -14.73 -21.35
N PHE A 165 9.69 -13.45 -21.65
CA PHE A 165 10.52 -12.93 -22.74
C PHE A 165 11.13 -11.58 -22.32
N PRO A 166 12.24 -11.14 -22.94
CA PRO A 166 12.81 -9.85 -22.60
C PRO A 166 11.90 -8.69 -23.02
N ILE A 167 11.77 -7.68 -22.16
CA ILE A 167 11.03 -6.44 -22.40
C ILE A 167 12.03 -5.28 -22.32
N ASN A 168 12.26 -4.57 -23.43
CA ASN A 168 13.18 -3.43 -23.52
C ASN A 168 12.47 -2.13 -23.91
N SER A 169 11.25 -2.25 -24.46
CA SER A 169 10.44 -1.13 -24.94
C SER A 169 8.94 -1.47 -24.86
N PRO A 170 8.03 -0.49 -24.93
CA PRO A 170 6.60 -0.74 -25.04
C PRO A 170 6.22 -1.65 -26.22
N ALA A 171 6.98 -1.60 -27.32
CA ALA A 171 6.74 -2.41 -28.51
C ALA A 171 6.82 -3.92 -28.24
N ASP A 172 7.61 -4.37 -27.26
CA ASP A 172 7.74 -5.76 -26.87
C ASP A 172 6.48 -6.32 -26.18
N LEU A 173 5.61 -5.43 -25.69
CA LEU A 173 4.36 -5.76 -25.03
C LEU A 173 3.17 -5.86 -25.99
N VAL A 174 3.31 -5.41 -27.24
CA VAL A 174 2.20 -5.35 -28.20
C VAL A 174 1.63 -6.76 -28.44
N GLY A 175 0.33 -6.91 -28.15
CA GLY A 175 -0.39 -8.16 -28.29
C GLY A 175 -0.08 -9.25 -27.25
N LYS A 176 0.73 -8.96 -26.25
CA LYS A 176 1.05 -9.87 -25.14
C LYS A 176 -0.05 -9.91 -24.10
N ASN A 177 -0.30 -11.09 -23.56
CA ASN A 177 -1.22 -11.26 -22.44
C ASN A 177 -0.55 -10.83 -21.14
N ALA A 178 -1.00 -9.71 -20.57
CA ALA A 178 -0.49 -9.18 -19.31
C ALA A 178 -1.50 -9.37 -18.19
N ARG A 179 -1.07 -9.94 -17.07
CA ARG A 179 -1.92 -10.09 -15.89
C ARG A 179 -2.17 -8.74 -15.25
N VAL A 180 -3.43 -8.51 -14.88
CA VAL A 180 -3.84 -7.42 -14.00
C VAL A 180 -4.62 -7.95 -12.80
N SER A 181 -4.59 -7.21 -11.68
CA SER A 181 -5.39 -7.53 -10.48
C SER A 181 -6.89 -7.24 -10.64
N GLY A 182 -7.26 -6.49 -11.68
CA GLY A 182 -8.61 -5.97 -11.93
C GLY A 182 -8.74 -4.48 -11.64
N GLY A 183 -7.73 -3.85 -11.04
CA GLY A 183 -7.69 -2.42 -10.83
C GLY A 183 -7.64 -1.65 -12.15
N LEU A 184 -8.41 -0.57 -12.21
CA LEU A 184 -8.65 0.20 -13.44
C LEU A 184 -7.36 0.77 -14.06
N MET A 185 -6.46 1.28 -13.21
CA MET A 185 -5.21 1.89 -13.67
C MET A 185 -4.26 0.86 -14.29
N PHE A 186 -4.17 -0.35 -13.73
CA PHE A 186 -3.38 -1.44 -14.33
C PHE A 186 -3.93 -1.87 -15.69
N VAL A 187 -5.26 -1.95 -15.82
CA VAL A 187 -5.92 -2.29 -17.10
C VAL A 187 -5.57 -1.26 -18.17
N GLU A 188 -5.71 0.03 -17.85
CA GLU A 188 -5.45 1.09 -18.83
C GLU A 188 -3.95 1.28 -19.10
N MET A 189 -3.08 1.04 -18.11
CA MET A 189 -1.63 1.03 -18.32
C MET A 189 -1.21 -0.02 -19.37
N TYR A 190 -1.63 -1.26 -19.22
CA TYR A 190 -1.27 -2.30 -20.18
C TYR A 190 -1.90 -2.08 -21.55
N LYS A 191 -3.12 -1.54 -21.64
CA LYS A 191 -3.71 -1.11 -22.92
C LYS A 191 -2.89 -0.01 -23.57
N ALA A 192 -2.46 0.99 -22.80
CA ALA A 192 -1.61 2.08 -23.29
C ALA A 192 -0.25 1.57 -23.83
N LEU A 193 0.28 0.50 -23.23
CA LEU A 193 1.49 -0.20 -23.66
C LEU A 193 1.24 -1.20 -24.81
N GLY A 194 0.01 -1.31 -25.32
CA GLY A 194 -0.36 -2.20 -26.43
C GLY A 194 -0.55 -3.66 -26.04
N ALA A 195 -0.51 -4.01 -24.78
CA ALA A 195 -0.75 -5.35 -24.28
C ALA A 195 -2.26 -5.65 -24.15
N SER A 196 -2.57 -6.93 -23.98
CA SER A 196 -3.93 -7.44 -23.69
C SER A 196 -4.04 -7.75 -22.20
N PRO A 197 -4.68 -6.88 -21.37
CA PRO A 197 -4.83 -7.14 -19.94
C PRO A 197 -5.81 -8.31 -19.70
N ILE A 198 -5.39 -9.24 -18.84
CA ILE A 198 -6.20 -10.37 -18.37
C ILE A 198 -6.31 -10.28 -16.85
N THR A 199 -7.53 -10.12 -16.34
CA THR A 199 -7.78 -10.11 -14.90
C THR A 199 -7.63 -11.52 -14.34
N LEU A 200 -6.74 -11.65 -13.36
CA LEU A 200 -6.45 -12.92 -12.69
C LEU A 200 -6.13 -12.65 -11.23
N PRO A 201 -6.78 -13.35 -10.27
CA PRO A 201 -6.44 -13.25 -8.84
C PRO A 201 -4.95 -13.52 -8.58
N TRP A 202 -4.38 -12.87 -7.56
CA TRP A 202 -2.96 -13.05 -7.24
C TRP A 202 -2.59 -14.51 -6.95
N ALA A 203 -3.45 -15.22 -6.21
CA ALA A 203 -3.23 -16.64 -5.88
C ALA A 203 -3.18 -17.57 -7.11
N GLU A 204 -3.72 -17.13 -8.25
CA GLU A 204 -3.73 -17.91 -9.51
C GLU A 204 -2.59 -17.53 -10.45
N LEU A 205 -1.82 -16.47 -10.14
CA LEU A 205 -0.82 -15.89 -11.04
C LEU A 205 0.29 -16.87 -11.40
N TYR A 206 0.83 -17.61 -10.43
CA TYR A 206 1.88 -18.60 -10.67
C TYR A 206 1.44 -19.62 -11.73
N GLN A 207 0.23 -20.17 -11.57
CA GLN A 207 -0.32 -21.12 -12.52
C GLN A 207 -0.65 -20.47 -13.86
N GLY A 208 -1.17 -19.25 -13.85
CA GLY A 208 -1.44 -18.47 -15.06
C GLY A 208 -0.19 -18.24 -15.92
N LEU A 209 0.92 -17.88 -15.30
CA LEU A 209 2.22 -17.80 -15.95
C LEU A 209 2.72 -19.17 -16.39
N GLN A 210 2.65 -20.19 -15.55
CA GLN A 210 3.12 -21.54 -15.87
C GLN A 210 2.41 -22.08 -17.12
N GLN A 211 1.10 -21.94 -17.18
CA GLN A 211 0.26 -22.44 -18.29
C GLN A 211 0.29 -21.53 -19.53
N GLY A 212 0.85 -20.33 -19.44
CA GLY A 212 0.90 -19.36 -20.53
C GLY A 212 -0.44 -18.67 -20.80
N ILE A 213 -1.36 -18.65 -19.83
CA ILE A 213 -2.58 -17.83 -19.88
C ILE A 213 -2.18 -16.36 -19.92
N VAL A 214 -1.19 -15.98 -19.11
CA VAL A 214 -0.52 -14.68 -19.14
C VAL A 214 0.98 -14.88 -19.38
N GLU A 215 1.62 -13.92 -20.03
CA GLU A 215 3.03 -13.95 -20.39
C GLU A 215 3.84 -12.91 -19.60
N VAL A 216 3.14 -11.90 -19.06
CA VAL A 216 3.69 -10.77 -18.31
C VAL A 216 2.85 -10.56 -17.05
N ALA A 217 3.51 -10.20 -15.98
CA ALA A 217 2.92 -9.67 -14.75
C ALA A 217 3.82 -8.57 -14.19
N GLU A 218 3.40 -7.94 -13.09
CA GLU A 218 4.20 -6.92 -12.44
C GLU A 218 3.97 -6.95 -10.91
N ALA A 219 5.02 -6.71 -10.16
CA ALA A 219 5.00 -6.56 -8.70
C ALA A 219 6.35 -5.99 -8.20
N PRO A 220 6.47 -5.64 -6.91
CA PRO A 220 7.75 -5.45 -6.24
C PRO A 220 8.59 -6.74 -6.26
N LEU A 221 9.92 -6.61 -6.26
CA LEU A 221 10.82 -7.77 -6.40
C LEU A 221 10.67 -8.77 -5.26
N TYR A 222 10.55 -8.30 -4.01
CA TYR A 222 10.35 -9.18 -2.86
C TYR A 222 9.02 -9.93 -2.91
N THR A 223 7.98 -9.33 -3.53
CA THR A 223 6.68 -9.99 -3.74
C THR A 223 6.74 -11.02 -4.86
N ILE A 224 7.50 -10.73 -5.94
CA ILE A 224 7.79 -11.70 -7.02
C ILE A 224 8.49 -12.93 -6.43
N ASP A 225 9.52 -12.72 -5.61
CA ASP A 225 10.28 -13.79 -4.96
C ASP A 225 9.43 -14.60 -3.97
N ALA A 226 8.68 -13.92 -3.11
CA ALA A 226 7.80 -14.58 -2.13
C ALA A 226 6.70 -15.43 -2.78
N ALA A 227 6.28 -15.10 -3.99
CA ALA A 227 5.30 -15.86 -4.79
C ALA A 227 5.97 -16.86 -5.77
N SER A 228 7.30 -16.97 -5.76
CA SER A 228 8.10 -17.88 -6.62
C SER A 228 7.81 -17.69 -8.12
N LEU A 229 7.42 -16.49 -8.56
CA LEU A 229 7.05 -16.25 -9.95
C LEU A 229 8.22 -16.42 -10.91
N GLN A 230 9.45 -16.23 -10.44
CA GLN A 230 10.69 -16.42 -11.21
C GLN A 230 10.90 -17.87 -11.66
N GLU A 231 10.27 -18.84 -11.03
CA GLU A 231 10.33 -20.26 -11.46
C GLU A 231 9.62 -20.50 -12.78
N VAL A 232 8.64 -19.65 -13.13
CA VAL A 232 7.77 -19.81 -14.30
C VAL A 232 7.89 -18.65 -15.31
N ALA A 233 8.63 -17.58 -14.97
CA ALA A 233 8.93 -16.43 -15.82
C ALA A 233 10.31 -15.88 -15.44
N ASN A 234 11.29 -15.99 -16.33
CA ASN A 234 12.71 -15.81 -16.02
C ASN A 234 13.34 -14.49 -16.47
N TYR A 235 12.52 -13.50 -16.84
CA TYR A 235 12.95 -12.15 -17.16
C TYR A 235 12.30 -11.15 -16.21
N VAL A 236 13.08 -10.26 -15.63
CA VAL A 236 12.60 -9.12 -14.86
C VAL A 236 13.13 -7.84 -15.49
N THR A 237 12.24 -6.98 -15.96
CA THR A 237 12.60 -5.65 -16.45
C THR A 237 12.37 -4.62 -15.35
N LEU A 238 13.42 -3.89 -14.97
CA LEU A 238 13.40 -2.89 -13.91
C LEU A 238 12.72 -1.59 -14.40
N THR A 239 11.43 -1.67 -14.65
CA THR A 239 10.63 -0.55 -15.16
C THR A 239 10.37 0.53 -14.11
N SER A 240 10.29 0.19 -12.83
CA SER A 240 9.91 1.09 -11.72
C SER A 240 8.71 1.98 -12.07
N HIS A 241 7.71 1.38 -12.72
CA HIS A 241 6.60 2.12 -13.34
C HIS A 241 5.56 2.60 -12.32
N ILE A 242 5.46 1.96 -11.16
CA ILE A 242 4.60 2.36 -10.05
C ILE A 242 5.38 2.19 -8.74
N ILE A 243 5.30 3.17 -7.85
CA ILE A 243 5.64 2.99 -6.44
C ILE A 243 4.39 2.41 -5.78
N CYS A 244 4.53 1.26 -5.14
CA CYS A 244 3.40 0.57 -4.55
C CYS A 244 2.80 1.40 -3.41
N ALA A 245 1.60 1.92 -3.65
CA ALA A 245 0.85 2.74 -2.72
C ALA A 245 -0.32 1.95 -2.19
N ASP A 246 -0.20 1.47 -0.98
CA ASP A 246 -1.27 0.75 -0.32
C ASP A 246 -2.26 1.71 0.35
N THR A 247 -3.54 1.43 0.19
CA THR A 247 -4.62 2.08 0.93
C THR A 247 -5.22 1.08 1.92
N TYR A 248 -5.09 1.39 3.19
CA TYR A 248 -5.62 0.58 4.30
C TYR A 248 -7.02 1.08 4.63
N ILE A 249 -8.00 0.22 4.51
CA ILE A 249 -9.41 0.59 4.60
C ILE A 249 -10.22 -0.35 5.51
N MET A 250 -11.28 0.20 6.07
CA MET A 250 -12.34 -0.55 6.73
C MET A 250 -13.68 0.17 6.55
N ASN A 251 -14.79 -0.44 7.01
CA ASN A 251 -16.08 0.22 6.97
C ASN A 251 -16.13 1.41 7.95
N THR A 252 -16.68 2.55 7.49
CA THR A 252 -16.76 3.81 8.26
C THR A 252 -17.56 3.66 9.55
N GLU A 253 -18.69 2.96 9.53
CA GLU A 253 -19.54 2.77 10.70
C GLU A 253 -18.88 1.82 11.72
N VAL A 254 -18.18 0.79 11.23
CA VAL A 254 -17.41 -0.11 12.10
C VAL A 254 -16.27 0.66 12.75
N PHE A 255 -15.51 1.46 12.01
CA PHE A 255 -14.46 2.30 12.59
C PHE A 255 -15.02 3.25 13.65
N ASN A 256 -16.12 3.95 13.36
CA ASN A 256 -16.76 4.87 14.28
C ASN A 256 -17.36 4.19 15.53
N SER A 257 -17.63 2.89 15.47
CA SER A 257 -18.10 2.11 16.63
C SER A 257 -16.97 1.74 17.60
N ILE A 258 -15.71 1.82 17.17
CA ILE A 258 -14.55 1.55 18.01
C ILE A 258 -14.33 2.74 18.96
N PRO A 259 -14.16 2.53 20.27
CA PRO A 259 -13.81 3.60 21.20
C PRO A 259 -12.54 4.33 20.77
N LYS A 260 -12.54 5.66 20.91
CA LYS A 260 -11.46 6.54 20.43
C LYS A 260 -10.05 6.08 20.86
N GLU A 261 -9.92 5.61 22.08
CA GLU A 261 -8.68 5.06 22.63
C GLU A 261 -8.15 3.88 21.77
N TYR A 262 -9.03 2.99 21.33
CA TYR A 262 -8.66 1.84 20.51
C TYR A 262 -8.48 2.21 19.04
N GLN A 263 -9.22 3.23 18.53
CA GLN A 263 -8.94 3.82 17.22
C GLN A 263 -7.51 4.38 17.19
N ASP A 264 -7.10 5.10 18.25
CA ASP A 264 -5.77 5.69 18.32
C ASP A 264 -4.67 4.61 18.32
N ILE A 265 -4.87 3.51 19.07
CA ILE A 265 -3.96 2.37 19.07
C ILE A 265 -3.88 1.72 17.68
N LEU A 266 -5.02 1.50 17.03
CA LEU A 266 -5.08 0.93 15.66
C LEU A 266 -4.30 1.78 14.66
N LEU A 267 -4.54 3.10 14.66
CA LEU A 267 -3.89 4.03 13.73
C LEU A 267 -2.40 4.20 14.02
N GLU A 268 -2.01 4.26 15.29
CA GLU A 268 -0.60 4.35 15.71
C GLU A 268 0.19 3.10 15.27
N GLU A 269 -0.31 1.90 15.59
CA GLU A 269 0.34 0.64 15.22
C GLU A 269 0.43 0.46 13.70
N LEU A 270 -0.61 0.85 12.96
CA LEU A 270 -0.59 0.84 11.51
C LEU A 270 0.47 1.81 10.96
N TYR A 271 0.48 3.06 11.44
CA TYR A 271 1.45 4.07 11.04
C TYR A 271 2.89 3.62 11.33
N GLU A 272 3.16 3.12 12.55
CA GLU A 272 4.48 2.63 12.92
C GLU A 272 4.92 1.44 12.05
N THR A 273 3.99 0.50 11.78
CA THR A 273 4.30 -0.67 10.95
C THR A 273 4.64 -0.27 9.52
N VAL A 274 3.83 0.61 8.90
CA VAL A 274 4.08 1.09 7.53
C VAL A 274 5.37 1.90 7.47
N THR A 275 5.60 2.80 8.43
CA THR A 275 6.82 3.63 8.47
C THR A 275 8.08 2.77 8.68
N ALA A 276 8.01 1.76 9.54
CA ALA A 276 9.11 0.81 9.70
C ALA A 276 9.42 0.06 8.39
N ARG A 277 8.39 -0.35 7.64
CA ARG A 277 8.57 -0.97 6.32
C ARG A 277 9.28 -0.05 5.32
N ASN A 278 8.98 1.25 5.33
CA ASN A 278 9.65 2.22 4.46
C ASN A 278 11.17 2.24 4.61
N THR A 279 11.70 1.88 5.78
CA THR A 279 13.15 1.89 6.06
C THR A 279 13.88 0.63 5.61
N VAL A 280 13.16 -0.46 5.32
CA VAL A 280 13.77 -1.77 5.01
C VAL A 280 13.41 -2.27 3.61
N VAL A 281 12.46 -1.65 2.94
CA VAL A 281 11.95 -2.13 1.65
C VAL A 281 13.03 -2.18 0.58
N ASP A 282 13.93 -1.20 0.53
CA ASP A 282 15.03 -1.18 -0.45
C ASP A 282 15.98 -2.37 -0.24
N GLY A 283 16.23 -2.74 1.03
CA GLY A 283 17.02 -3.92 1.36
C GLY A 283 16.32 -5.23 0.99
N ASP A 284 15.00 -5.30 1.15
CA ASP A 284 14.20 -6.46 0.73
C ASP A 284 14.21 -6.61 -0.81
N GLU A 285 14.12 -5.50 -1.54
CA GLU A 285 14.21 -5.45 -3.01
C GLU A 285 15.59 -5.94 -3.49
N GLU A 286 16.66 -5.44 -2.88
CA GLU A 286 18.04 -5.85 -3.21
C GLU A 286 18.26 -7.32 -2.90
N ALA A 287 17.84 -7.81 -1.74
CA ALA A 287 17.97 -9.21 -1.35
C ALA A 287 17.20 -10.15 -2.29
N ALA A 288 15.99 -9.78 -2.68
CA ALA A 288 15.19 -10.54 -3.64
C ALA A 288 15.84 -10.55 -5.03
N MET A 289 16.40 -9.43 -5.48
CA MET A 289 17.11 -9.32 -6.75
C MET A 289 18.31 -10.27 -6.79
N GLU A 290 19.16 -10.23 -5.77
CA GLU A 290 20.36 -11.06 -5.70
C GLU A 290 20.02 -12.56 -5.64
N LYS A 291 18.98 -12.92 -4.89
CA LYS A 291 18.48 -14.30 -4.84
C LYS A 291 17.99 -14.75 -6.21
N MET A 292 17.12 -14.00 -6.87
CA MET A 292 16.59 -14.33 -8.20
C MET A 292 17.70 -14.39 -9.27
N LYS A 293 18.71 -13.50 -9.21
CA LYS A 293 19.90 -13.60 -10.07
C LYS A 293 20.65 -14.91 -9.88
N ALA A 294 20.83 -15.34 -8.61
CA ALA A 294 21.49 -16.63 -8.30
C ALA A 294 20.68 -17.84 -8.79
N GLU A 295 19.37 -17.72 -8.89
CA GLU A 295 18.45 -18.71 -9.46
C GLU A 295 18.39 -18.68 -11.00
N GLY A 296 19.10 -17.74 -11.65
CA GLY A 296 19.24 -17.67 -13.11
C GLY A 296 18.26 -16.74 -13.80
N VAL A 297 17.56 -15.86 -13.06
CA VAL A 297 16.69 -14.81 -13.63
C VAL A 297 17.53 -13.77 -14.36
N THR A 298 17.10 -13.40 -15.54
CA THR A 298 17.71 -12.32 -16.33
C THR A 298 17.06 -10.99 -15.95
N PHE A 299 17.85 -10.09 -15.36
CA PHE A 299 17.43 -8.71 -15.09
C PHE A 299 17.78 -7.80 -16.27
N ILE A 300 16.83 -6.96 -16.64
CA ILE A 300 16.96 -5.95 -17.72
C ILE A 300 16.84 -4.57 -17.08
N GLU A 301 17.92 -3.81 -17.16
CA GLU A 301 17.95 -2.42 -16.74
C GLU A 301 17.62 -1.53 -17.93
N LEU A 302 16.63 -0.64 -17.78
CA LEU A 302 16.25 0.31 -18.81
C LEU A 302 17.14 1.55 -18.73
N THR A 303 17.53 2.07 -19.89
CA THR A 303 18.12 3.41 -19.95
C THR A 303 17.09 4.49 -19.64
N ASP A 304 17.53 5.71 -19.36
CA ASP A 304 16.62 6.84 -19.11
C ASP A 304 15.69 7.10 -20.31
N GLU A 305 16.21 6.95 -21.54
CA GLU A 305 15.42 7.09 -22.76
C GLU A 305 14.34 6.01 -22.88
N GLN A 306 14.70 4.75 -22.60
CA GLN A 306 13.75 3.64 -22.62
C GLN A 306 12.68 3.83 -21.53
N ARG A 307 13.07 4.23 -20.32
CA ARG A 307 12.11 4.56 -19.25
C ARG A 307 11.17 5.70 -19.65
N ALA A 308 11.70 6.76 -20.28
CA ALA A 308 10.90 7.87 -20.76
C ALA A 308 9.89 7.43 -21.85
N GLU A 309 10.26 6.47 -22.71
CA GLU A 309 9.35 5.89 -23.70
C GLU A 309 8.16 5.17 -23.04
N PHE A 310 8.41 4.36 -22.00
CA PHE A 310 7.33 3.75 -21.21
C PHE A 310 6.45 4.80 -20.54
N ALA A 311 7.05 5.81 -19.91
CA ALA A 311 6.31 6.87 -19.22
C ALA A 311 5.42 7.66 -20.19
N GLU A 312 5.93 8.00 -21.38
CA GLU A 312 5.15 8.72 -22.40
C GLU A 312 3.97 7.87 -22.91
N ALA A 313 4.21 6.57 -23.16
CA ALA A 313 3.15 5.65 -23.59
C ALA A 313 2.03 5.54 -22.54
N CYS A 314 2.39 5.54 -21.25
CA CYS A 314 1.41 5.43 -20.15
C CYS A 314 0.56 6.69 -19.94
N LYS A 315 0.97 7.88 -20.41
CA LYS A 315 0.19 9.13 -20.15
C LYS A 315 -1.25 9.06 -20.63
N SER A 316 -1.52 8.33 -21.72
CA SER A 316 -2.87 8.20 -22.27
C SER A 316 -3.84 7.48 -21.31
N MET A 317 -3.35 6.70 -20.33
CA MET A 317 -4.20 5.97 -19.39
C MET A 317 -5.14 6.89 -18.61
N TYR A 318 -4.65 8.07 -18.18
CA TYR A 318 -5.46 9.01 -17.41
C TYR A 318 -6.61 9.62 -18.22
N SER A 319 -6.39 9.90 -19.50
CA SER A 319 -7.42 10.47 -20.37
C SER A 319 -8.39 9.42 -20.92
N ASN A 320 -8.03 8.14 -20.92
CA ASN A 320 -8.88 7.06 -21.38
C ASN A 320 -9.94 6.66 -20.34
N ILE A 321 -9.75 7.05 -19.07
CA ILE A 321 -10.69 6.74 -17.99
C ILE A 321 -11.67 7.90 -17.83
N SER A 322 -12.87 7.72 -18.35
CA SER A 322 -13.90 8.78 -18.40
C SER A 322 -14.47 9.18 -17.03
N THR A 323 -14.24 8.38 -15.99
CA THR A 323 -14.69 8.67 -14.61
C THR A 323 -13.73 9.56 -13.84
N LEU A 324 -12.48 9.70 -14.29
CA LEU A 324 -11.50 10.60 -13.70
C LEU A 324 -11.80 12.06 -14.08
N SER A 325 -11.53 12.97 -13.16
CA SER A 325 -11.60 14.40 -13.44
C SER A 325 -10.62 14.80 -14.55
N PRO A 326 -11.05 15.64 -15.51
CA PRO A 326 -10.15 16.10 -16.56
C PRO A 326 -8.90 16.78 -15.99
N GLY A 327 -7.72 16.39 -16.46
CA GLY A 327 -6.44 16.93 -16.00
C GLY A 327 -6.00 16.46 -14.62
N ILE A 328 -6.54 15.35 -14.11
CA ILE A 328 -6.21 14.80 -12.78
C ILE A 328 -4.71 14.54 -12.61
N TYR A 329 -4.02 14.05 -13.65
CA TYR A 329 -2.57 13.87 -13.64
C TYR A 329 -1.84 15.17 -13.31
N ASP A 330 -2.17 16.25 -14.04
CA ASP A 330 -1.55 17.57 -13.83
C ASP A 330 -1.91 18.16 -12.45
N THR A 331 -3.13 17.90 -11.98
CA THR A 331 -3.56 18.30 -10.63
C THR A 331 -2.69 17.65 -9.57
N ILE A 332 -2.49 16.33 -9.63
CA ILE A 332 -1.68 15.60 -8.64
C ILE A 332 -0.20 16.01 -8.75
N ARG A 333 0.34 16.11 -9.96
CA ARG A 333 1.73 16.59 -10.18
C ARG A 333 1.91 18.01 -9.64
N GLY A 334 0.92 18.90 -9.85
CA GLY A 334 0.96 20.25 -9.29
C GLY A 334 0.96 20.29 -7.76
N ILE A 335 0.23 19.38 -7.10
CA ILE A 335 0.28 19.24 -5.64
C ILE A 335 1.67 18.80 -5.17
N ILE A 336 2.27 17.82 -5.87
CA ILE A 336 3.61 17.32 -5.56
C ILE A 336 4.64 18.45 -5.69
N GLU A 337 4.61 19.20 -6.80
CA GLU A 337 5.55 20.29 -7.04
C GLU A 337 5.40 21.45 -6.05
N ALA A 338 4.18 21.73 -5.62
CA ALA A 338 3.92 22.77 -4.62
C ALA A 338 4.36 22.38 -3.21
N GLY A 339 4.49 21.08 -2.91
CA GLY A 339 4.89 20.54 -1.62
C GLY A 339 6.39 20.30 -1.47
N LYS A 340 7.17 20.37 -2.56
CA LYS A 340 8.65 20.29 -2.57
C LYS A 340 9.29 21.62 -2.24
#